data_6cc5749b6ef572d912bc45232f791580
#
_entry.id   6cc5749b6ef572d912bc45232f791580
#
_cell.length_a   1.000
_cell.length_b   1.000
_cell.length_c   1.000
_cell.angle_alpha   90.00
_cell.angle_beta   90.00
_cell.angle_gamma   90.00
#
_symmetry.space_group_name_H-M   'P 1'
#
loop_
_entity.id
_entity.type
_entity.pdbx_description
1 polymer ?
#
loop_
_entity_poly.entity_id
_entity_poly.type
_entity_poly.pdbx_seq_one_letter_code
_entity_poly.pdbx_strand_id
1 'polypeptide(L)'
;MIKFLFSAFIILITCSTTGCKKNEKRKVFDVHLHGDPAPEKQLSNLSANDVYAVAVSTSWTEQQQYKTSDKLTVLHGLFVPCPNGKVPYSKQLCFADGKEWPEISWVEQQIKERKIDFIGEVLTQYHGVSMSDTMMDPYYALAEKYNLPVGIHTGSAGPNHGCPNFKEEMGNPLLLKNTLAKFPKLRVWLMHAGGPFVKECLTMMKEHPGLYTDISVLNNPNIIPPEAFAAVMKEFIDARLEDRLLFGSDNADIKTTITSVQTLDFLSAQQKEKIFHLNATAFFTVK
;
A
#
# COMPACT_ATOMS: atom_id res chain seq x y z
N MET A 1 81.29 -11.56 -31.01
CA MET A 1 80.31 -11.92 -29.99
C MET A 1 79.14 -10.95 -30.08
N ILE A 2 78.06 -11.38 -30.72
CA ILE A 2 76.87 -10.57 -30.98
C ILE A 2 75.82 -11.07 -30.02
N LYS A 3 75.35 -10.15 -29.05
CA LYS A 3 74.27 -10.43 -28.12
C LYS A 3 72.95 -10.07 -28.79
N PHE A 4 72.08 -11.07 -28.97
CA PHE A 4 70.67 -10.89 -29.35
C PHE A 4 69.84 -10.58 -28.08
N LEU A 5 69.16 -9.42 -28.08
CA LEU A 5 68.16 -9.06 -27.10
C LEU A 5 66.81 -9.52 -27.64
N PHE A 6 66.15 -10.47 -26.94
CA PHE A 6 64.76 -10.84 -27.16
C PHE A 6 63.88 -9.91 -26.34
N SER A 7 63.11 -9.06 -27.04
CA SER A 7 62.02 -8.29 -26.43
C SER A 7 60.75 -9.16 -26.43
N ALA A 8 60.28 -9.55 -25.28
CA ALA A 8 59.03 -10.21 -25.10
C ALA A 8 57.88 -9.16 -25.06
N PHE A 9 57.05 -9.15 -26.07
CA PHE A 9 55.81 -8.38 -26.10
C PHE A 9 54.73 -9.12 -25.27
N ILE A 10 54.35 -8.60 -24.13
CA ILE A 10 53.22 -9.11 -23.36
C ILE A 10 51.98 -8.40 -23.89
N ILE A 11 51.13 -9.13 -24.61
CA ILE A 11 49.81 -8.67 -25.01
C ILE A 11 48.87 -8.86 -23.79
N LEU A 12 48.51 -7.76 -23.11
CA LEU A 12 47.41 -7.76 -22.15
C LEU A 12 46.09 -7.85 -22.91
N ILE A 13 45.48 -9.02 -22.90
CA ILE A 13 44.10 -9.20 -23.34
C ILE A 13 43.18 -8.72 -22.20
N THR A 14 42.66 -7.50 -22.29
CA THR A 14 41.60 -7.02 -21.41
C THR A 14 40.29 -7.69 -21.81
N CYS A 15 39.93 -8.73 -21.09
CA CYS A 15 38.63 -9.38 -21.21
C CYS A 15 37.57 -8.43 -20.63
N SER A 16 36.91 -7.64 -21.50
CA SER A 16 35.75 -6.85 -21.14
C SER A 16 34.59 -7.79 -20.86
N THR A 17 34.36 -8.15 -19.61
CA THR A 17 33.14 -8.82 -19.17
C THR A 17 31.97 -7.85 -19.27
N THR A 18 31.36 -7.75 -20.45
CA THR A 18 29.99 -7.22 -20.57
C THR A 18 29.08 -8.18 -19.82
N GLY A 19 28.94 -7.95 -18.54
CA GLY A 19 27.95 -8.66 -17.72
C GLY A 19 26.59 -8.42 -18.32
N CYS A 20 26.03 -9.46 -18.94
CA CYS A 20 24.62 -9.52 -19.29
C CYS A 20 23.84 -9.32 -17.97
N LYS A 21 23.36 -8.09 -17.71
CA LYS A 21 22.40 -7.85 -16.61
C LYS A 21 21.22 -8.74 -16.92
N LYS A 22 21.10 -9.88 -16.23
CA LYS A 22 19.83 -10.59 -16.14
C LYS A 22 18.79 -9.52 -15.81
N ASN A 23 17.80 -9.36 -16.68
CA ASN A 23 16.58 -8.61 -16.35
C ASN A 23 15.98 -9.35 -15.16
N GLU A 24 16.35 -8.96 -13.95
CA GLU A 24 15.65 -9.43 -12.77
C GLU A 24 14.20 -8.94 -12.92
N LYS A 25 13.28 -9.91 -12.94
CA LYS A 25 11.86 -9.60 -12.98
C LYS A 25 11.58 -8.62 -11.85
N ARG A 26 11.05 -7.47 -12.20
CA ARG A 26 10.64 -6.48 -11.20
C ARG A 26 9.58 -7.14 -10.33
N LYS A 27 9.73 -7.03 -9.02
CA LYS A 27 8.75 -7.52 -8.06
C LYS A 27 7.89 -6.34 -7.63
N VAL A 28 6.59 -6.53 -7.57
CA VAL A 28 5.64 -5.53 -7.08
C VAL A 28 4.82 -6.13 -5.94
N PHE A 29 4.67 -5.37 -4.86
CA PHE A 29 3.73 -5.64 -3.80
C PHE A 29 2.66 -4.54 -3.83
N ASP A 30 1.46 -4.89 -4.25
CA ASP A 30 0.32 -3.98 -4.27
C ASP A 30 -0.36 -3.98 -2.89
N VAL A 31 -0.17 -2.91 -2.12
CA VAL A 31 -0.70 -2.83 -0.75
C VAL A 31 -2.12 -2.32 -0.67
N HIS A 32 -2.74 -2.00 -1.81
CA HIS A 32 -4.07 -1.42 -1.85
C HIS A 32 -4.88 -1.98 -3.02
N LEU A 33 -5.59 -3.04 -2.76
CA LEU A 33 -6.46 -3.72 -3.72
C LEU A 33 -7.85 -3.91 -3.11
N HIS A 34 -8.88 -3.67 -3.91
CA HIS A 34 -10.27 -3.96 -3.56
C HIS A 34 -10.79 -5.19 -4.28
N GLY A 35 -11.95 -5.69 -3.82
CA GLY A 35 -12.61 -6.80 -4.45
C GLY A 35 -13.04 -6.54 -5.89
N ASP A 36 -13.12 -7.62 -6.66
CA ASP A 36 -13.56 -7.65 -8.06
C ASP A 36 -14.52 -8.83 -8.23
N PRO A 37 -15.60 -8.70 -9.02
CA PRO A 37 -16.53 -9.80 -9.29
C PRO A 37 -15.89 -11.06 -9.87
N ALA A 38 -14.65 -10.95 -10.40
CA ALA A 38 -13.86 -12.06 -10.92
C ALA A 38 -12.46 -12.13 -10.26
N PRO A 39 -12.36 -12.51 -8.96
CA PRO A 39 -11.12 -12.48 -8.19
C PRO A 39 -9.95 -13.23 -8.84
N GLU A 40 -10.21 -14.43 -9.39
CA GLU A 40 -9.18 -15.23 -10.06
C GLU A 40 -8.58 -14.52 -11.28
N LYS A 41 -9.43 -13.85 -12.07
CA LYS A 41 -9.00 -13.06 -13.23
C LYS A 41 -8.17 -11.85 -12.79
N GLN A 42 -8.60 -11.15 -11.75
CA GLN A 42 -7.88 -10.03 -11.17
C GLN A 42 -6.49 -10.47 -10.69
N LEU A 43 -6.40 -11.51 -9.86
CA LEU A 43 -5.14 -12.05 -9.35
C LEU A 43 -4.23 -12.57 -10.48
N SER A 44 -4.79 -13.21 -11.51
CA SER A 44 -4.05 -13.66 -12.69
C SER A 44 -3.43 -12.48 -13.46
N ASN A 45 -4.19 -11.40 -13.65
CA ASN A 45 -3.69 -10.18 -14.29
C ASN A 45 -2.56 -9.53 -13.47
N LEU A 46 -2.71 -9.42 -12.17
CA LEU A 46 -1.67 -8.89 -11.27
C LEU A 46 -0.39 -9.71 -11.36
N SER A 47 -0.49 -11.04 -11.24
CA SER A 47 0.65 -11.95 -11.36
C SER A 47 1.33 -11.87 -12.73
N ALA A 48 0.59 -11.68 -13.82
CA ALA A 48 1.14 -11.49 -15.17
C ALA A 48 1.92 -10.18 -15.31
N ASN A 49 1.71 -9.21 -14.42
CA ASN A 49 2.41 -7.92 -14.37
C ASN A 49 3.44 -7.84 -13.22
N ASP A 50 4.04 -8.98 -12.84
CA ASP A 50 5.11 -9.10 -11.85
C ASP A 50 4.70 -8.70 -10.41
N VAL A 51 3.40 -8.66 -10.09
CA VAL A 51 2.90 -8.55 -8.72
C VAL A 51 3.03 -9.91 -8.06
N TYR A 52 3.73 -9.97 -6.92
CA TYR A 52 3.93 -11.20 -6.16
C TYR A 52 3.18 -11.24 -4.83
N ALA A 53 2.71 -10.08 -4.36
CA ALA A 53 1.92 -9.97 -3.14
C ALA A 53 0.89 -8.85 -3.28
N VAL A 54 -0.28 -9.05 -2.68
CA VAL A 54 -1.36 -8.06 -2.62
C VAL A 54 -1.95 -8.00 -1.22
N ALA A 55 -2.35 -6.79 -0.79
CA ALA A 55 -3.18 -6.60 0.39
C ALA A 55 -4.60 -6.20 -0.07
N VAL A 56 -5.57 -7.08 0.21
CA VAL A 56 -6.95 -6.96 -0.30
C VAL A 56 -7.88 -6.51 0.81
N SER A 57 -8.64 -5.44 0.54
CA SER A 57 -9.73 -4.94 1.39
C SER A 57 -11.05 -5.02 0.65
N THR A 58 -11.96 -5.86 1.11
CA THR A 58 -13.29 -6.02 0.51
C THR A 58 -14.28 -6.57 1.53
N SER A 59 -15.51 -6.90 1.09
CA SER A 59 -16.50 -7.56 1.95
C SER A 59 -15.95 -8.88 2.52
N TRP A 60 -16.36 -9.24 3.74
CA TRP A 60 -15.87 -10.46 4.38
C TRP A 60 -16.11 -11.72 3.53
N THR A 61 -17.26 -11.82 2.88
CA THR A 61 -17.60 -12.97 2.04
C THR A 61 -16.76 -13.04 0.77
N GLU A 62 -16.57 -11.89 0.10
CA GLU A 62 -15.79 -11.82 -1.13
C GLU A 62 -14.31 -12.09 -0.86
N GLN A 63 -13.79 -11.57 0.24
CA GLN A 63 -12.40 -11.78 0.65
C GLN A 63 -12.02 -13.25 0.75
N GLN A 64 -12.97 -14.13 1.16
CA GLN A 64 -12.73 -15.57 1.24
C GLN A 64 -12.47 -16.23 -0.12
N GLN A 65 -12.75 -15.54 -1.23
CA GLN A 65 -12.49 -16.02 -2.59
C GLN A 65 -11.04 -15.72 -3.04
N TYR A 66 -10.38 -14.76 -2.42
CA TYR A 66 -8.98 -14.43 -2.68
C TYR A 66 -8.06 -15.47 -2.04
N LYS A 67 -7.28 -16.17 -2.85
CA LYS A 67 -6.40 -17.25 -2.37
C LYS A 67 -4.95 -17.00 -2.75
N THR A 68 -4.07 -17.23 -1.81
CA THR A 68 -2.64 -17.31 -2.09
C THR A 68 -2.35 -18.48 -3.02
N SER A 69 -1.44 -18.26 -3.96
CA SER A 69 -0.90 -19.26 -4.87
C SER A 69 0.63 -19.27 -4.82
N ASP A 70 1.25 -20.21 -5.53
CA ASP A 70 2.73 -20.27 -5.63
C ASP A 70 3.34 -19.03 -6.28
N LYS A 71 2.52 -18.21 -6.99
CA LYS A 71 2.97 -17.02 -7.72
C LYS A 71 2.62 -15.72 -7.05
N LEU A 72 1.59 -15.70 -6.17
CA LEU A 72 1.04 -14.49 -5.61
C LEU A 72 0.52 -14.74 -4.19
N THR A 73 1.11 -14.03 -3.24
CA THR A 73 0.65 -14.01 -1.84
C THR A 73 -0.50 -13.03 -1.68
N VAL A 74 -1.56 -13.45 -0.99
CA VAL A 74 -2.70 -12.60 -0.65
C VAL A 74 -2.72 -12.36 0.84
N LEU A 75 -2.76 -11.09 1.24
CA LEU A 75 -3.02 -10.65 2.61
C LEU A 75 -4.45 -10.14 2.70
N HIS A 76 -5.16 -10.56 3.74
CA HIS A 76 -6.58 -10.27 3.95
C HIS A 76 -6.78 -9.14 4.96
N GLY A 77 -7.46 -8.09 4.54
CA GLY A 77 -7.81 -6.93 5.37
C GLY A 77 -9.18 -7.07 6.03
N LEU A 78 -9.34 -6.48 7.20
CA LEU A 78 -10.64 -6.27 7.80
C LEU A 78 -11.14 -4.88 7.44
N PHE A 79 -12.15 -4.81 6.59
CA PHE A 79 -12.81 -3.58 6.18
C PHE A 79 -13.68 -3.04 7.36
N VAL A 80 -13.33 -1.87 7.93
CA VAL A 80 -14.02 -1.28 9.09
C VAL A 80 -13.77 0.23 9.22
N PRO A 81 -14.77 1.07 9.65
CA PRO A 81 -16.17 0.72 9.73
C PRO A 81 -16.78 0.43 8.36
N CYS A 82 -17.93 -0.21 8.34
CA CYS A 82 -18.68 -0.51 7.14
C CYS A 82 -19.87 0.44 6.99
N PRO A 83 -19.77 1.55 6.27
CA PRO A 83 -20.83 2.54 6.20
C PRO A 83 -22.13 1.95 5.67
N ASN A 84 -23.23 2.08 6.44
CA ASN A 84 -24.54 1.49 6.15
C ASN A 84 -24.51 -0.04 5.95
N GLY A 85 -23.56 -0.75 6.57
CA GLY A 85 -23.40 -2.19 6.47
C GLY A 85 -22.90 -2.69 5.11
N LYS A 86 -22.48 -1.78 4.22
CA LYS A 86 -22.08 -2.10 2.84
C LYS A 86 -20.73 -1.49 2.47
N VAL A 87 -20.00 -2.22 1.66
CA VAL A 87 -18.80 -1.69 0.99
C VAL A 87 -19.20 -0.52 0.10
N PRO A 88 -18.63 0.69 0.26
CA PRO A 88 -19.13 1.89 -0.42
C PRO A 88 -19.15 1.80 -1.94
N TYR A 89 -18.12 1.23 -2.54
CA TYR A 89 -17.98 1.15 -4.02
C TYR A 89 -18.72 -0.03 -4.65
N SER A 90 -18.78 -1.21 -4.00
CA SER A 90 -19.43 -2.41 -4.57
C SER A 90 -20.87 -2.61 -4.12
N LYS A 91 -21.33 -1.92 -3.06
CA LYS A 91 -22.67 -2.07 -2.44
C LYS A 91 -22.93 -3.46 -1.85
N GLN A 92 -21.95 -4.33 -1.78
CA GLN A 92 -22.05 -5.62 -1.11
C GLN A 92 -22.11 -5.44 0.40
N LEU A 93 -22.80 -6.33 1.10
CA LEU A 93 -22.72 -6.35 2.58
C LEU A 93 -21.28 -6.64 3.02
N CYS A 94 -20.74 -5.83 3.92
CA CYS A 94 -19.41 -6.10 4.48
C CYS A 94 -19.40 -7.40 5.28
N PHE A 95 -20.45 -7.61 6.07
CA PHE A 95 -20.66 -8.80 6.89
C PHE A 95 -22.05 -9.36 6.61
N ALA A 96 -22.23 -10.68 6.73
CA ALA A 96 -23.49 -11.35 6.41
C ALA A 96 -24.68 -10.84 7.26
N ASP A 97 -24.41 -10.34 8.46
CA ASP A 97 -25.45 -9.78 9.36
C ASP A 97 -25.74 -8.30 9.10
N GLY A 98 -25.06 -7.67 8.13
CA GLY A 98 -25.26 -6.26 7.75
C GLY A 98 -24.75 -5.25 8.79
N LYS A 99 -23.97 -5.67 9.78
CA LYS A 99 -23.41 -4.76 10.80
C LYS A 99 -22.40 -3.79 10.16
N GLU A 100 -22.33 -2.59 10.73
CA GLU A 100 -21.32 -1.59 10.40
C GLU A 100 -20.01 -1.81 11.14
N TRP A 101 -20.11 -2.35 12.35
CA TRP A 101 -19.03 -2.59 13.28
C TRP A 101 -19.05 -4.06 13.70
N PRO A 102 -18.06 -4.88 13.32
CA PRO A 102 -17.99 -6.26 13.76
C PRO A 102 -17.63 -6.35 15.25
N GLU A 103 -18.17 -7.35 15.93
CA GLU A 103 -17.90 -7.59 17.36
C GLU A 103 -16.39 -7.84 17.59
N ILE A 104 -15.82 -7.17 18.58
CA ILE A 104 -14.38 -7.23 18.89
C ILE A 104 -13.91 -8.66 19.19
N SER A 105 -14.72 -9.45 19.91
CA SER A 105 -14.42 -10.86 20.20
C SER A 105 -14.35 -11.71 18.92
N TRP A 106 -15.25 -11.44 17.96
CA TRP A 106 -15.23 -12.10 16.66
C TRP A 106 -13.98 -11.69 15.86
N VAL A 107 -13.65 -10.39 15.82
CA VAL A 107 -12.43 -9.90 15.14
C VAL A 107 -11.19 -10.57 15.73
N GLU A 108 -11.07 -10.59 17.06
CA GLU A 108 -9.94 -11.24 17.73
C GLU A 108 -9.84 -12.74 17.40
N GLN A 109 -10.98 -13.43 17.29
CA GLN A 109 -11.01 -14.82 16.85
C GLN A 109 -10.48 -14.98 15.43
N GLN A 110 -10.93 -14.13 14.46
CA GLN A 110 -10.47 -14.20 13.08
C GLN A 110 -8.96 -13.92 12.96
N ILE A 111 -8.42 -13.01 13.77
CA ILE A 111 -6.97 -12.77 13.87
C ILE A 111 -6.24 -14.02 14.36
N LYS A 112 -6.70 -14.65 15.44
CA LYS A 112 -6.11 -15.90 15.98
C LYS A 112 -6.16 -17.07 14.97
N GLU A 113 -7.20 -17.10 14.16
CA GLU A 113 -7.37 -18.07 13.08
C GLU A 113 -6.57 -17.71 11.81
N ARG A 114 -5.81 -16.61 11.82
CA ARG A 114 -5.01 -16.12 10.70
C ARG A 114 -5.83 -15.83 9.44
N LYS A 115 -7.05 -15.33 9.61
CA LYS A 115 -7.95 -14.93 8.54
C LYS A 115 -7.95 -13.41 8.31
N ILE A 116 -7.28 -12.66 9.19
CA ILE A 116 -7.05 -11.22 9.10
C ILE A 116 -5.54 -10.99 9.24
N ASP A 117 -4.93 -10.41 8.22
CA ASP A 117 -3.51 -10.08 8.17
C ASP A 117 -3.27 -8.58 8.48
N PHE A 118 -4.29 -7.74 8.28
CA PHE A 118 -4.26 -6.31 8.61
C PHE A 118 -5.67 -5.79 8.87
N ILE A 119 -5.79 -4.64 9.52
CA ILE A 119 -7.05 -3.89 9.63
C ILE A 119 -7.04 -2.82 8.54
N GLY A 120 -8.01 -2.85 7.66
CA GLY A 120 -8.14 -1.93 6.54
C GLY A 120 -8.99 -2.52 5.41
N GLU A 121 -9.49 -1.69 4.59
CA GLU A 121 -9.39 -0.25 4.60
C GLU A 121 -10.24 0.35 5.74
N VAL A 122 -9.66 1.26 6.53
CA VAL A 122 -10.39 1.97 7.58
C VAL A 122 -11.09 3.18 6.97
N LEU A 123 -12.42 3.20 6.99
CA LEU A 123 -13.27 4.16 6.28
C LEU A 123 -14.05 5.10 7.21
N THR A 124 -13.42 5.58 8.27
CA THR A 124 -14.09 6.45 9.26
C THR A 124 -14.72 7.70 8.66
N GLN A 125 -14.08 8.31 7.65
CA GLN A 125 -14.63 9.50 6.97
C GLN A 125 -15.94 9.21 6.23
N TYR A 126 -16.14 7.99 5.70
CA TYR A 126 -17.40 7.59 5.06
C TYR A 126 -18.52 7.35 6.08
N HIS A 127 -18.14 7.06 7.32
CA HIS A 127 -19.05 6.98 8.46
C HIS A 127 -19.29 8.34 9.13
N GLY A 128 -18.53 9.37 8.72
CA GLY A 128 -18.64 10.75 9.21
C GLY A 128 -17.92 11.02 10.52
N VAL A 129 -17.01 10.14 10.95
CA VAL A 129 -16.23 10.26 12.18
C VAL A 129 -14.74 10.34 11.89
N SER A 130 -13.97 10.85 12.84
CA SER A 130 -12.52 10.93 12.75
C SER A 130 -11.87 9.55 12.82
N MET A 131 -10.70 9.39 12.18
CA MET A 131 -9.86 8.21 12.37
C MET A 131 -9.36 8.04 13.82
N SER A 132 -9.45 9.09 14.65
CA SER A 132 -9.19 9.03 16.09
C SER A 132 -10.46 8.95 16.95
N ASP A 133 -11.59 8.61 16.35
CA ASP A 133 -12.81 8.37 17.11
C ASP A 133 -12.64 7.17 18.06
N THR A 134 -13.18 7.28 19.27
CA THR A 134 -13.05 6.23 20.28
C THR A 134 -13.71 4.92 19.89
N MET A 135 -14.64 4.92 18.93
CA MET A 135 -15.21 3.70 18.35
C MET A 135 -14.15 2.84 17.67
N MET A 136 -13.05 3.44 17.16
CA MET A 136 -11.93 2.71 16.58
C MET A 136 -10.95 2.12 17.60
N ASP A 137 -10.94 2.62 18.84
CA ASP A 137 -9.98 2.21 19.87
C ASP A 137 -9.87 0.69 20.07
N PRO A 138 -10.98 -0.08 20.15
CA PRO A 138 -10.89 -1.52 20.33
C PRO A 138 -10.19 -2.23 19.15
N TYR A 139 -10.38 -1.74 17.93
CA TYR A 139 -9.74 -2.29 16.72
C TYR A 139 -8.24 -1.96 16.69
N TYR A 140 -7.87 -0.72 17.03
CA TYR A 140 -6.47 -0.31 17.16
C TYR A 140 -5.76 -1.05 18.29
N ALA A 141 -6.43 -1.29 19.42
CA ALA A 141 -5.87 -2.11 20.50
C ALA A 141 -5.59 -3.55 20.05
N LEU A 142 -6.47 -4.17 19.26
CA LEU A 142 -6.23 -5.48 18.68
C LEU A 142 -5.06 -5.44 17.68
N ALA A 143 -5.01 -4.43 16.80
CA ALA A 143 -3.93 -4.27 15.84
C ALA A 143 -2.58 -4.14 16.55
N GLU A 144 -2.47 -3.31 17.59
CA GLU A 144 -1.25 -3.16 18.37
C GLU A 144 -0.89 -4.46 19.11
N LYS A 145 -1.87 -5.12 19.75
CA LYS A 145 -1.70 -6.38 20.50
C LYS A 145 -1.14 -7.50 19.62
N TYR A 146 -1.64 -7.62 18.40
CA TYR A 146 -1.26 -8.69 17.47
C TYR A 146 -0.23 -8.23 16.41
N ASN A 147 0.27 -7.00 16.54
CA ASN A 147 1.23 -6.39 15.61
C ASN A 147 0.74 -6.41 14.16
N LEU A 148 -0.55 -6.15 13.94
CA LEU A 148 -1.14 -6.07 12.61
C LEU A 148 -0.96 -4.67 12.04
N PRO A 149 -0.67 -4.52 10.74
CA PRO A 149 -0.76 -3.24 10.04
C PRO A 149 -2.18 -2.69 10.03
N VAL A 150 -2.30 -1.35 9.99
CA VAL A 150 -3.58 -0.66 9.84
C VAL A 150 -3.50 0.27 8.64
N GLY A 151 -4.36 0.06 7.64
CA GLY A 151 -4.49 0.93 6.48
C GLY A 151 -5.67 1.87 6.65
N ILE A 152 -5.40 3.17 6.64
CA ILE A 152 -6.42 4.19 6.87
C ILE A 152 -6.64 4.99 5.60
N HIS A 153 -7.87 4.98 5.10
CA HIS A 153 -8.27 5.85 4.01
C HIS A 153 -8.08 7.32 4.40
N THR A 154 -7.40 8.09 3.58
CA THR A 154 -7.14 9.51 3.83
C THR A 154 -7.48 10.35 2.61
N GLY A 155 -7.76 11.62 2.86
CA GLY A 155 -8.09 12.56 1.80
C GLY A 155 -9.46 12.34 1.17
N SER A 156 -9.56 12.79 -0.09
CA SER A 156 -10.81 12.70 -0.88
C SER A 156 -10.72 11.67 -2.00
N ALA A 157 -9.86 10.68 -1.88
CA ALA A 157 -9.46 9.75 -2.95
C ALA A 157 -10.60 8.99 -3.68
N GLY A 158 -11.76 9.55 -3.69
CA GLY A 158 -12.93 9.06 -4.41
C GLY A 158 -14.19 9.84 -4.06
N PRO A 159 -15.30 9.58 -4.75
CA PRO A 159 -16.60 10.16 -4.42
C PRO A 159 -17.11 9.59 -3.09
N ASN A 160 -18.09 10.25 -2.49
CA ASN A 160 -18.74 9.78 -1.26
C ASN A 160 -19.46 8.42 -1.39
N HIS A 161 -19.49 7.84 -2.60
CA HIS A 161 -20.16 6.58 -2.92
C HIS A 161 -21.59 6.45 -2.39
N GLY A 162 -22.30 7.58 -2.22
CA GLY A 162 -23.65 7.62 -1.66
C GLY A 162 -23.70 7.36 -0.14
N CYS A 163 -22.61 7.51 0.59
CA CYS A 163 -22.58 7.47 2.04
C CYS A 163 -23.08 8.81 2.59
N PRO A 164 -24.21 8.87 3.30
CA PRO A 164 -24.85 10.13 3.67
C PRO A 164 -24.05 10.92 4.72
N ASN A 165 -23.22 10.23 5.49
CA ASN A 165 -22.42 10.81 6.56
C ASN A 165 -20.99 11.16 6.13
N PHE A 166 -20.63 10.99 4.85
CA PHE A 166 -19.28 11.25 4.37
C PHE A 166 -18.82 12.68 4.69
N LYS A 167 -17.62 12.79 5.24
CA LYS A 167 -16.96 14.07 5.54
C LYS A 167 -15.49 13.99 5.14
N GLU A 168 -15.13 14.68 4.08
CA GLU A 168 -13.76 14.68 3.54
C GLU A 168 -12.73 15.10 4.59
N GLU A 169 -13.03 16.12 5.40
CA GLU A 169 -12.15 16.63 6.43
C GLU A 169 -11.80 15.59 7.51
N MET A 170 -12.63 14.53 7.69
CA MET A 170 -12.33 13.42 8.59
C MET A 170 -11.22 12.50 8.05
N GLY A 171 -10.86 12.63 6.78
CA GLY A 171 -9.71 11.98 6.16
C GLY A 171 -8.39 12.75 6.29
N ASN A 172 -8.34 13.87 7.04
CA ASN A 172 -7.12 14.63 7.23
C ASN A 172 -6.12 13.86 8.12
N PRO A 173 -4.88 13.58 7.63
CA PRO A 173 -3.86 12.82 8.36
C PRO A 173 -3.52 13.35 9.76
N LEU A 174 -3.62 14.67 10.00
CA LEU A 174 -3.35 15.26 11.33
C LEU A 174 -4.29 14.73 12.42
N LEU A 175 -5.47 14.25 12.04
CA LEU A 175 -6.42 13.68 13.01
C LEU A 175 -5.90 12.37 13.64
N LEU A 176 -4.91 11.70 13.04
CA LEU A 176 -4.32 10.47 13.58
C LEU A 176 -3.44 10.70 14.82
N LYS A 177 -3.03 11.94 15.09
CA LYS A 177 -2.09 12.27 16.18
C LYS A 177 -2.51 11.71 17.54
N ASN A 178 -3.78 11.83 17.89
CA ASN A 178 -4.29 11.33 19.16
C ASN A 178 -4.27 9.79 19.23
N THR A 179 -4.57 9.12 18.14
CA THR A 179 -4.49 7.64 18.04
C THR A 179 -3.06 7.16 18.25
N LEU A 180 -2.06 7.76 17.57
CA LEU A 180 -0.66 7.39 17.72
C LEU A 180 -0.10 7.68 19.11
N ALA A 181 -0.59 8.73 19.77
CA ALA A 181 -0.26 8.99 21.18
C ALA A 181 -0.82 7.91 22.13
N LYS A 182 -2.02 7.41 21.85
CA LYS A 182 -2.69 6.37 22.65
C LYS A 182 -2.16 4.97 22.36
N PHE A 183 -1.81 4.68 21.10
CA PHE A 183 -1.31 3.40 20.62
C PHE A 183 0.07 3.58 19.96
N PRO A 184 1.14 3.76 20.76
CA PRO A 184 2.46 4.15 20.24
C PRO A 184 3.19 3.07 19.44
N LYS A 185 2.74 1.81 19.50
CA LYS A 185 3.28 0.69 18.72
C LYS A 185 2.42 0.34 17.52
N LEU A 186 1.34 1.08 17.28
CA LEU A 186 0.46 0.85 16.15
C LEU A 186 1.21 1.10 14.84
N ARG A 187 1.15 0.14 13.93
CA ARG A 187 1.77 0.23 12.61
C ARG A 187 0.72 0.70 11.60
N VAL A 188 0.88 1.91 11.11
CA VAL A 188 -0.13 2.53 10.23
C VAL A 188 0.47 2.89 8.89
N TRP A 189 -0.27 2.66 7.80
CA TRP A 189 -0.06 3.37 6.55
C TRP A 189 -1.29 4.21 6.19
N LEU A 190 -1.03 5.45 5.77
CA LEU A 190 -2.04 6.37 5.27
C LEU A 190 -2.24 6.07 3.78
N MET A 191 -3.45 5.77 3.38
CA MET A 191 -3.75 5.48 1.97
C MET A 191 -3.80 6.79 1.16
N HIS A 192 -3.46 6.73 -0.14
CA HIS A 192 -3.54 7.83 -1.10
C HIS A 192 -2.63 9.04 -0.80
N ALA A 193 -1.54 8.84 -0.04
CA ALA A 193 -0.61 9.91 0.37
C ALA A 193 -1.30 11.16 0.95
N GLY A 194 -2.49 10.97 1.52
CA GLY A 194 -3.29 12.07 2.11
C GLY A 194 -4.00 12.97 1.11
N GLY A 195 -3.94 12.73 -0.19
CA GLY A 195 -4.43 13.66 -1.21
C GLY A 195 -5.93 14.05 -1.07
N PRO A 196 -6.29 15.35 -0.88
CA PRO A 196 -5.47 16.54 -1.11
C PRO A 196 -4.63 17.03 0.09
N PHE A 197 -4.70 16.39 1.27
CA PHE A 197 -3.98 16.78 2.48
C PHE A 197 -2.52 16.26 2.49
N VAL A 198 -1.80 16.39 1.35
CA VAL A 198 -0.43 15.86 1.18
C VAL A 198 0.54 16.50 2.19
N LYS A 199 0.40 17.79 2.48
CA LYS A 199 1.26 18.49 3.45
C LYS A 199 1.06 17.99 4.87
N GLU A 200 -0.16 17.69 5.23
CA GLU A 200 -0.53 17.09 6.51
C GLU A 200 0.02 15.66 6.63
N CYS A 201 -0.04 14.88 5.54
CA CYS A 201 0.57 13.55 5.47
C CYS A 201 2.09 13.64 5.67
N LEU A 202 2.77 14.54 4.95
CA LEU A 202 4.20 14.79 5.11
C LEU A 202 4.57 15.21 6.54
N THR A 203 3.75 16.07 7.16
CA THR A 203 3.95 16.51 8.55
C THR A 203 3.88 15.33 9.51
N MET A 204 2.82 14.52 9.39
CA MET A 204 2.63 13.34 10.23
C MET A 204 3.76 12.31 10.05
N MET A 205 4.18 12.05 8.81
CA MET A 205 5.28 11.13 8.55
C MET A 205 6.63 11.62 9.08
N LYS A 206 6.87 12.93 9.15
CA LYS A 206 8.08 13.50 9.77
C LYS A 206 8.04 13.38 11.30
N GLU A 207 6.89 13.61 11.91
CA GLU A 207 6.72 13.52 13.37
C GLU A 207 6.69 12.06 13.86
N HIS A 208 6.25 11.11 13.03
CA HIS A 208 6.05 9.70 13.40
C HIS A 208 6.84 8.75 12.46
N PRO A 209 8.06 8.34 12.84
CA PRO A 209 8.95 7.51 12.00
C PRO A 209 8.36 6.14 11.61
N GLY A 210 7.41 5.61 12.39
CA GLY A 210 6.72 4.34 12.10
C GLY A 210 5.55 4.47 11.12
N LEU A 211 5.22 5.68 10.66
CA LEU A 211 4.10 5.93 9.75
C LEU A 211 4.54 5.80 8.29
N TYR A 212 3.78 5.04 7.52
CA TYR A 212 3.96 4.83 6.08
C TYR A 212 2.81 5.45 5.30
N THR A 213 2.93 5.52 3.97
CA THR A 213 1.83 5.92 3.08
C THR A 213 1.91 5.17 1.76
N ASP A 214 0.77 4.88 1.13
CA ASP A 214 0.76 4.42 -0.25
C ASP A 214 0.47 5.58 -1.22
N ILE A 215 0.73 5.31 -2.49
CA ILE A 215 0.61 6.28 -3.58
C ILE A 215 -0.55 5.95 -4.53
N SER A 216 -1.43 5.04 -4.12
CA SER A 216 -2.61 4.67 -4.91
C SER A 216 -3.49 5.89 -5.23
N VAL A 217 -4.29 5.81 -6.26
CA VAL A 217 -5.03 6.92 -6.88
C VAL A 217 -4.12 7.99 -7.48
N LEU A 218 -3.10 8.47 -6.76
CA LEU A 218 -2.18 9.48 -7.26
C LEU A 218 -1.37 9.01 -8.48
N ASN A 219 -1.02 7.72 -8.52
CA ASN A 219 -0.29 7.09 -9.62
C ASN A 219 -1.20 6.69 -10.81
N ASN A 220 -2.50 7.00 -10.75
CA ASN A 220 -3.44 6.74 -11.84
C ASN A 220 -3.57 7.98 -12.75
N PRO A 221 -2.98 7.98 -13.95
CA PRO A 221 -2.98 9.15 -14.85
C PRO A 221 -4.38 9.49 -15.41
N ASN A 222 -5.37 8.60 -15.24
CA ASN A 222 -6.76 8.88 -15.60
C ASN A 222 -7.49 9.74 -14.55
N ILE A 223 -6.90 9.88 -13.35
CA ILE A 223 -7.45 10.65 -12.22
C ILE A 223 -6.56 11.86 -11.92
N ILE A 224 -5.26 11.63 -11.81
CA ILE A 224 -4.27 12.67 -11.44
C ILE A 224 -3.30 12.86 -12.61
N PRO A 225 -3.15 14.08 -13.13
CA PRO A 225 -2.18 14.37 -14.19
C PRO A 225 -0.76 13.91 -13.80
N PRO A 226 0.02 13.35 -14.74
CA PRO A 226 1.37 12.84 -14.44
C PRO A 226 2.31 13.86 -13.80
N GLU A 227 2.21 15.14 -14.20
CA GLU A 227 2.99 16.24 -13.63
C GLU A 227 2.60 16.54 -12.18
N ALA A 228 1.32 16.42 -11.82
CA ALA A 228 0.86 16.59 -10.45
C ALA A 228 1.32 15.42 -9.56
N PHE A 229 1.24 14.18 -10.06
CA PHE A 229 1.80 13.03 -9.38
C PHE A 229 3.31 13.17 -9.16
N ALA A 230 4.06 13.57 -10.19
CA ALA A 230 5.50 13.80 -10.09
C ALA A 230 5.84 14.86 -9.04
N ALA A 231 5.07 15.95 -8.98
CA ALA A 231 5.26 17.03 -7.99
C ALA A 231 5.06 16.50 -6.55
N VAL A 232 3.99 15.74 -6.30
CA VAL A 232 3.74 15.12 -4.98
C VAL A 232 4.86 14.16 -4.62
N MET A 233 5.27 13.28 -5.53
CA MET A 233 6.36 12.34 -5.28
C MET A 233 7.66 13.06 -4.95
N LYS A 234 7.94 14.17 -5.64
CA LYS A 234 9.12 14.98 -5.36
C LYS A 234 9.11 15.56 -3.94
N GLU A 235 7.98 16.00 -3.42
CA GLU A 235 7.87 16.48 -2.03
C GLU A 235 8.25 15.40 -1.02
N PHE A 236 7.81 14.14 -1.22
CA PHE A 236 8.19 13.01 -0.36
C PHE A 236 9.68 12.69 -0.46
N ILE A 237 10.27 12.71 -1.65
CA ILE A 237 11.71 12.44 -1.85
C ILE A 237 12.56 13.57 -1.25
N ASP A 238 12.22 14.83 -1.46
CA ASP A 238 12.91 15.98 -0.87
C ASP A 238 12.84 15.95 0.67
N ALA A 239 11.77 15.38 1.22
CA ALA A 239 11.60 15.12 2.65
C ALA A 239 12.34 13.86 3.15
N ARG A 240 13.02 13.10 2.28
CA ARG A 240 13.72 11.83 2.57
C ARG A 240 12.81 10.75 3.17
N LEU A 241 11.62 10.62 2.60
CA LEU A 241 10.60 9.67 3.04
C LEU A 241 10.44 8.47 2.12
N GLU A 242 11.33 8.28 1.13
CA GLU A 242 11.28 7.19 0.15
C GLU A 242 11.27 5.79 0.77
N ASP A 243 11.78 5.63 1.98
CA ASP A 243 11.81 4.34 2.70
C ASP A 243 10.46 3.99 3.35
N ARG A 244 9.47 4.88 3.20
CA ARG A 244 8.13 4.72 3.79
C ARG A 244 7.00 4.95 2.79
N LEU A 245 7.34 4.99 1.49
CA LEU A 245 6.36 5.01 0.40
C LEU A 245 6.07 3.59 -0.05
N LEU A 246 4.79 3.26 -0.21
CA LEU A 246 4.29 1.95 -0.63
C LEU A 246 3.58 2.08 -1.98
N PHE A 247 3.68 1.05 -2.81
CA PHE A 247 2.93 0.98 -4.05
C PHE A 247 1.53 0.39 -3.79
N GLY A 248 0.49 1.07 -4.28
CA GLY A 248 -0.89 0.60 -4.30
C GLY A 248 -1.54 0.92 -5.64
N SER A 249 -2.43 0.06 -6.13
CA SER A 249 -3.16 0.29 -7.38
C SER A 249 -4.55 0.88 -7.19
N ASP A 250 -5.22 0.57 -6.09
CA ASP A 250 -6.63 0.90 -5.85
C ASP A 250 -7.53 0.47 -7.03
N ASN A 251 -7.37 -0.77 -7.46
CA ASN A 251 -8.04 -1.36 -8.63
C ASN A 251 -7.85 -0.62 -9.97
N ALA A 252 -6.98 0.38 -10.04
CA ALA A 252 -6.59 0.96 -11.32
C ALA A 252 -5.81 -0.07 -12.17
N ASP A 253 -5.70 0.16 -13.48
CA ASP A 253 -4.92 -0.71 -14.36
C ASP A 253 -3.49 -0.84 -13.87
N ILE A 254 -3.11 -2.04 -13.46
CA ILE A 254 -1.83 -2.31 -12.79
C ILE A 254 -0.62 -1.94 -13.65
N LYS A 255 -0.70 -2.15 -14.96
CA LYS A 255 0.39 -1.79 -15.88
C LYS A 255 0.56 -0.28 -15.98
N THR A 256 -0.55 0.43 -16.03
CA THR A 256 -0.57 1.90 -16.07
C THR A 256 0.01 2.49 -14.79
N THR A 257 -0.43 2.02 -13.61
CA THR A 257 0.09 2.52 -12.32
C THR A 257 1.56 2.20 -12.10
N ILE A 258 2.03 1.03 -12.49
CA ILE A 258 3.46 0.69 -12.51
C ILE A 258 4.23 1.64 -13.43
N THR A 259 3.72 1.88 -14.64
CA THR A 259 4.36 2.77 -15.61
C THR A 259 4.49 4.19 -15.06
N SER A 260 3.47 4.71 -14.39
CA SER A 260 3.50 6.05 -13.76
C SER A 260 4.68 6.24 -12.80
N VAL A 261 4.96 5.22 -11.97
CA VAL A 261 6.13 5.27 -11.07
C VAL A 261 7.44 5.10 -11.85
N GLN A 262 7.45 4.24 -12.89
CA GLN A 262 8.64 3.97 -13.68
C GLN A 262 9.13 5.20 -14.46
N THR A 263 8.22 6.04 -14.92
CA THR A 263 8.51 7.26 -15.70
C THR A 263 9.03 8.42 -14.87
N LEU A 264 9.01 8.35 -13.54
CA LEU A 264 9.63 9.35 -12.67
C LEU A 264 11.17 9.25 -12.79
N ASP A 265 11.76 10.13 -13.60
CA ASP A 265 13.19 10.12 -13.95
C ASP A 265 14.10 10.58 -12.81
N PHE A 266 13.59 11.37 -11.86
CA PHE A 266 14.31 11.79 -10.65
C PHE A 266 14.45 10.67 -9.59
N LEU A 267 13.74 9.54 -9.74
CA LEU A 267 13.88 8.39 -8.86
C LEU A 267 15.01 7.47 -9.34
N SER A 268 15.95 7.17 -8.47
CA SER A 268 16.94 6.11 -8.70
C SER A 268 16.28 4.73 -8.80
N ALA A 269 16.96 3.78 -9.42
CA ALA A 269 16.49 2.38 -9.48
C ALA A 269 16.19 1.81 -8.08
N GLN A 270 17.05 2.09 -7.10
CA GLN A 270 16.88 1.65 -5.73
C GLN A 270 15.63 2.25 -5.06
N GLN A 271 15.36 3.55 -5.27
CA GLN A 271 14.14 4.18 -4.75
C GLN A 271 12.89 3.56 -5.37
N LYS A 272 12.90 3.26 -6.68
CA LYS A 272 11.79 2.55 -7.33
C LYS A 272 11.58 1.15 -6.76
N GLU A 273 12.66 0.39 -6.49
CA GLU A 273 12.54 -0.93 -5.84
C GLU A 273 11.96 -0.83 -4.42
N LYS A 274 12.39 0.17 -3.62
CA LYS A 274 11.82 0.43 -2.30
C LYS A 274 10.32 0.66 -2.38
N ILE A 275 9.88 1.55 -3.26
CA ILE A 275 8.45 1.90 -3.44
C ILE A 275 7.67 0.68 -3.94
N PHE A 276 8.18 -0.04 -4.94
CA PHE A 276 7.46 -1.16 -5.52
C PHE A 276 7.29 -2.35 -4.58
N HIS A 277 8.28 -2.64 -3.71
CA HIS A 277 8.16 -3.85 -2.88
C HIS A 277 8.97 -3.87 -1.58
N LEU A 278 10.19 -3.30 -1.51
CA LEU A 278 11.04 -3.51 -0.33
C LEU A 278 10.41 -2.93 0.94
N ASN A 279 9.85 -1.73 0.85
CA ASN A 279 9.18 -1.08 1.97
C ASN A 279 7.95 -1.88 2.43
N ALA A 280 7.12 -2.33 1.49
CA ALA A 280 5.94 -3.14 1.80
C ALA A 280 6.32 -4.49 2.42
N THR A 281 7.35 -5.18 1.88
CA THR A 281 7.85 -6.44 2.44
C THR A 281 8.28 -6.27 3.89
N ALA A 282 9.00 -5.20 4.19
CA ALA A 282 9.42 -4.89 5.57
C ALA A 282 8.23 -4.49 6.45
N PHE A 283 7.32 -3.65 5.93
CA PHE A 283 6.16 -3.17 6.67
C PHE A 283 5.17 -4.30 6.99
N PHE A 284 4.82 -5.16 6.05
CA PHE A 284 3.90 -6.28 6.28
C PHE A 284 4.59 -7.53 6.84
N THR A 285 5.93 -7.54 6.98
CA THR A 285 6.72 -8.70 7.43
C THR A 285 6.44 -9.98 6.61
N VAL A 286 6.22 -9.81 5.32
CA VAL A 286 6.07 -10.93 4.37
C VAL A 286 7.44 -11.56 4.14
N LYS A 287 7.52 -12.89 4.33
CA LYS A 287 8.75 -13.68 4.15
C LYS A 287 8.90 -14.17 2.72
#